data_e0faef442f1f41b264c4ef60fa7f5b74
#
_entry.id   e0faef442f1f41b264c4ef60fa7f5b74
#
_cell.length_a   1.000
_cell.length_b   1.000
_cell.length_c   1.000
_cell.angle_alpha   90.00
_cell.angle_beta   90.00
_cell.angle_gamma   90.00
#
_symmetry.space_group_name_H-M   'P 1'
#
loop_
_entity.id
_entity.type
_entity.pdbx_description
1 polymer ?
#
loop_
_entity_poly.entity_id
_entity_poly.type
_entity_poly.pdbx_seq_one_letter_code
_entity_poly.pdbx_strand_id
1 'polypeptide(L)'
;MYPYILFVLLFVLNACGNVPPDSYTAPRSPEVVARGAHLVKGLAACGFCHGVSSAPTSPLAGGRQVYDLYGAVESPNITPSKSGIGLFSDQQIEQSIRGIWKDAADKRSPTIHRGHEWLSSSDALAINAYLRSLTPINHVVKERRIGFASRNSTGLFSAAATVTGHVADTNPHDKIPYGKYLVNHVARCGSCHTTEASVFSSERYLAGGKIIRVNTQQYVAPPLVGTAQTMNTWSEPAIIEFFKAGKRPDGMQVKSEACPVTFYRQASDEEVTAMMLYLRSLS
;
A
#
# COMPACT_ATOMS: atom_id res chain seq x y z
N MET A 1 -35.18 51.79 -43.25
CA MET A 1 -33.83 51.81 -42.66
C MET A 1 -33.88 51.12 -41.29
N TYR A 2 -33.42 49.87 -41.19
CA TYR A 2 -33.32 49.13 -39.92
C TYR A 2 -31.83 49.00 -39.58
N PRO A 3 -31.37 49.38 -38.37
CA PRO A 3 -30.01 49.15 -37.96
C PRO A 3 -29.84 47.72 -37.43
N TYR A 4 -28.90 46.98 -37.98
CA TYR A 4 -28.46 45.67 -37.48
C TYR A 4 -27.64 45.88 -36.21
N ILE A 5 -28.15 45.37 -35.09
CA ILE A 5 -27.39 45.27 -33.83
C ILE A 5 -26.55 43.98 -33.89
N LEU A 6 -25.24 44.18 -34.00
CA LEU A 6 -24.26 43.12 -33.98
C LEU A 6 -23.98 42.73 -32.51
N PHE A 7 -24.51 41.56 -32.09
CA PHE A 7 -24.18 40.98 -30.78
C PHE A 7 -22.81 40.29 -30.89
N VAL A 8 -21.79 40.94 -30.32
CA VAL A 8 -20.47 40.31 -30.12
C VAL A 8 -20.54 39.45 -28.86
N LEU A 9 -20.63 38.10 -29.02
CA LEU A 9 -20.47 37.16 -27.94
C LEU A 9 -18.98 37.06 -27.60
N LEU A 10 -18.58 37.68 -26.49
CA LEU A 10 -17.28 37.45 -25.87
C LEU A 10 -17.27 36.06 -25.23
N PHE A 11 -16.67 35.07 -25.89
CA PHE A 11 -16.27 33.83 -25.28
C PHE A 11 -15.10 34.09 -24.34
N VAL A 12 -15.36 34.15 -23.05
CA VAL A 12 -14.33 34.06 -22.01
C VAL A 12 -13.93 32.56 -21.93
N LEU A 13 -12.87 32.20 -22.66
CA LEU A 13 -12.19 30.94 -22.49
C LEU A 13 -11.54 30.98 -21.11
N ASN A 14 -12.19 30.36 -20.12
CA ASN A 14 -11.52 29.96 -18.91
C ASN A 14 -10.46 28.92 -19.31
N ALA A 15 -9.23 29.37 -19.50
CA ALA A 15 -8.08 28.53 -19.57
C ALA A 15 -7.88 27.92 -18.17
N CYS A 16 -8.52 26.77 -17.88
CA CYS A 16 -8.02 25.86 -16.87
C CYS A 16 -6.61 25.51 -17.31
N GLY A 17 -5.61 26.17 -16.71
CA GLY A 17 -4.21 25.90 -16.99
C GLY A 17 -3.96 24.42 -16.64
N ASN A 18 -3.82 23.60 -17.67
CA ASN A 18 -3.24 22.27 -17.54
C ASN A 18 -1.81 22.49 -17.06
N VAL A 19 -1.57 22.36 -15.75
CA VAL A 19 -0.21 22.25 -15.22
C VAL A 19 0.41 21.04 -15.90
N PRO A 20 1.56 21.19 -16.58
CA PRO A 20 2.19 20.06 -17.23
C PRO A 20 2.42 18.95 -16.22
N PRO A 21 2.18 17.65 -16.55
CA PRO A 21 2.32 16.54 -15.62
C PRO A 21 3.72 16.40 -15.00
N ASP A 22 4.73 17.03 -15.58
CA ASP A 22 6.14 16.96 -15.13
C ASP A 22 6.52 18.02 -14.09
N SER A 23 5.63 18.92 -13.68
CA SER A 23 5.94 20.00 -12.72
C SER A 23 5.57 19.65 -11.26
N TYR A 24 4.93 18.49 -11.01
CA TYR A 24 4.57 18.08 -9.67
C TYR A 24 5.81 17.57 -8.92
N THR A 25 6.21 18.28 -7.87
CA THR A 25 7.29 17.88 -6.96
C THR A 25 6.72 17.68 -5.56
N ALA A 26 6.93 16.51 -4.98
CA ALA A 26 6.50 16.22 -3.61
C ALA A 26 7.21 17.15 -2.62
N PRO A 27 6.49 17.73 -1.63
CA PRO A 27 7.10 18.47 -0.54
C PRO A 27 8.15 17.61 0.19
N ARG A 28 9.30 18.19 0.52
CA ARG A 28 10.43 17.47 1.15
C ARG A 28 10.88 18.13 2.43
N SER A 29 9.96 18.73 3.20
CA SER A 29 10.32 19.20 4.53
C SER A 29 10.73 18.05 5.44
N PRO A 30 11.55 18.28 6.47
CA PRO A 30 11.97 17.24 7.41
C PRO A 30 10.79 16.47 8.03
N GLU A 31 9.69 17.15 8.32
CA GLU A 31 8.48 16.57 8.90
C GLU A 31 7.79 15.61 7.93
N VAL A 32 7.68 16.00 6.64
CA VAL A 32 7.09 15.16 5.59
C VAL A 32 7.96 13.91 5.38
N VAL A 33 9.28 14.07 5.32
CA VAL A 33 10.21 12.94 5.22
C VAL A 33 10.12 12.03 6.44
N ALA A 34 10.02 12.59 7.64
CA ALA A 34 9.86 11.82 8.88
C ALA A 34 8.55 11.03 8.91
N ARG A 35 7.44 11.64 8.45
CA ARG A 35 6.15 10.93 8.28
C ARG A 35 6.28 9.78 7.30
N GLY A 36 6.92 9.99 6.16
CA GLY A 36 7.17 8.94 5.17
C GLY A 36 8.03 7.81 5.72
N ALA A 37 9.08 8.14 6.49
CA ALA A 37 9.92 7.16 7.16
C ALA A 37 9.12 6.30 8.15
N HIS A 38 8.25 6.93 8.95
CA HIS A 38 7.36 6.25 9.90
C HIS A 38 6.44 5.24 9.19
N LEU A 39 5.83 5.65 8.08
CA LEU A 39 4.97 4.78 7.28
C LEU A 39 5.75 3.60 6.66
N VAL A 40 6.84 3.89 5.94
CA VAL A 40 7.60 2.90 5.17
C VAL A 40 8.26 1.86 6.06
N LYS A 41 8.82 2.28 7.20
CA LYS A 41 9.46 1.41 8.20
C LYS A 41 8.48 0.82 9.20
N GLY A 42 7.26 1.35 9.26
CA GLY A 42 6.17 0.97 10.16
C GLY A 42 5.08 0.21 9.45
N LEU A 43 3.83 0.68 9.59
CA LEU A 43 2.62 -0.04 9.19
C LEU A 43 2.54 -0.35 7.69
N ALA A 44 3.05 0.52 6.80
CA ALA A 44 3.06 0.23 5.36
C ALA A 44 4.08 -0.86 4.98
N ALA A 45 5.07 -1.12 5.84
CA ALA A 45 6.03 -2.22 5.75
C ALA A 45 6.64 -2.42 4.35
N CYS A 46 6.98 -1.34 3.65
CA CYS A 46 7.48 -1.42 2.27
C CYS A 46 8.72 -2.32 2.13
N GLY A 47 9.60 -2.30 3.15
CA GLY A 47 10.77 -3.16 3.22
C GLY A 47 10.46 -4.65 3.37
N PHE A 48 9.24 -5.02 3.77
CA PHE A 48 8.85 -6.42 3.82
C PHE A 48 8.91 -7.09 2.44
N CYS A 49 8.57 -6.35 1.39
CA CYS A 49 8.71 -6.81 0.00
C CYS A 49 9.96 -6.23 -0.66
N HIS A 50 10.20 -4.92 -0.56
CA HIS A 50 11.25 -4.20 -1.31
C HIS A 50 12.62 -4.18 -0.62
N GLY A 51 12.76 -4.72 0.58
CA GLY A 51 14.05 -4.88 1.24
C GLY A 51 14.85 -6.03 0.66
N VAL A 52 16.17 -5.99 0.75
CA VAL A 52 17.03 -7.14 0.45
C VAL A 52 16.87 -8.25 1.50
N SER A 53 16.32 -7.92 2.66
CA SER A 53 15.86 -8.85 3.71
C SER A 53 14.55 -8.34 4.32
N SER A 54 13.88 -9.15 5.16
CA SER A 54 12.64 -8.77 5.85
C SER A 54 12.84 -7.91 7.10
N ALA A 55 14.02 -7.31 7.28
CA ALA A 55 14.29 -6.43 8.40
C ALA A 55 13.87 -4.99 8.08
N PRO A 56 13.28 -4.23 9.03
CA PRO A 56 12.87 -2.83 8.81
C PRO A 56 14.03 -1.88 8.46
N THR A 57 15.25 -2.26 8.81
CA THR A 57 16.48 -1.51 8.50
C THR A 57 17.12 -1.93 7.17
N SER A 58 16.57 -2.95 6.50
CA SER A 58 17.09 -3.43 5.23
C SER A 58 17.01 -2.37 4.15
N PRO A 59 18.07 -2.20 3.33
CA PRO A 59 18.00 -1.32 2.18
C PRO A 59 16.86 -1.71 1.23
N LEU A 60 16.14 -0.73 0.70
CA LEU A 60 14.98 -0.95 -0.18
C LEU A 60 15.41 -1.18 -1.64
N ALA A 61 16.46 -1.97 -1.83
CA ALA A 61 17.06 -2.22 -3.14
C ALA A 61 16.37 -3.35 -3.94
N GLY A 62 15.31 -3.96 -3.39
CA GLY A 62 14.54 -5.00 -4.07
C GLY A 62 15.24 -6.37 -4.13
N GLY A 63 14.77 -7.22 -5.05
CA GLY A 63 15.34 -8.55 -5.30
C GLY A 63 14.69 -9.68 -4.50
N ARG A 64 13.83 -9.40 -3.52
CA ARG A 64 13.08 -10.44 -2.82
C ARG A 64 11.98 -11.01 -3.72
N GLN A 65 11.85 -12.34 -3.68
CA GLN A 65 10.76 -13.02 -4.36
C GLN A 65 9.44 -12.81 -3.61
N VAL A 66 8.47 -12.27 -4.32
CA VAL A 66 7.07 -12.11 -3.87
C VAL A 66 6.14 -12.77 -4.90
N TYR A 67 4.88 -12.94 -4.53
CA TYR A 67 3.90 -13.60 -5.38
C TYR A 67 2.72 -12.67 -5.67
N ASP A 68 2.33 -12.59 -6.93
CA ASP A 68 1.14 -11.89 -7.38
C ASP A 68 0.24 -12.80 -8.25
N LEU A 69 -0.71 -12.22 -8.97
CA LEU A 69 -1.62 -12.97 -9.85
C LEU A 69 -0.90 -13.74 -10.97
N TYR A 70 0.29 -13.30 -11.37
CA TYR A 70 1.08 -13.93 -12.42
C TYR A 70 2.18 -14.87 -11.88
N GLY A 71 2.15 -15.13 -10.57
CA GLY A 71 3.12 -15.99 -9.90
C GLY A 71 4.29 -15.25 -9.26
N ALA A 72 5.45 -15.87 -9.22
CA ALA A 72 6.64 -15.32 -8.59
C ALA A 72 7.22 -14.13 -9.36
N VAL A 73 7.61 -13.09 -8.64
CA VAL A 73 8.30 -11.92 -9.17
C VAL A 73 9.31 -11.42 -8.14
N GLU A 74 10.45 -10.91 -8.59
CA GLU A 74 11.36 -10.18 -7.71
C GLU A 74 10.84 -8.75 -7.51
N SER A 75 10.76 -8.31 -6.26
CA SER A 75 10.32 -6.95 -5.92
C SER A 75 11.30 -5.92 -6.48
N PRO A 76 10.82 -4.81 -7.06
CA PRO A 76 11.69 -3.80 -7.65
C PRO A 76 12.50 -3.04 -6.60
N ASN A 77 13.65 -2.53 -7.02
CA ASN A 77 14.42 -1.53 -6.31
C ASN A 77 13.63 -0.22 -6.23
N ILE A 78 13.37 0.28 -5.03
CA ILE A 78 12.66 1.55 -4.80
C ILE A 78 13.56 2.63 -4.18
N THR A 79 14.89 2.47 -4.26
CA THR A 79 15.84 3.56 -3.95
C THR A 79 15.94 4.53 -5.14
N PRO A 80 16.36 5.80 -4.92
CA PRO A 80 16.43 6.82 -5.97
C PRO A 80 17.66 6.65 -6.90
N SER A 81 17.98 5.40 -7.27
CA SER A 81 19.03 5.05 -8.22
C SER A 81 18.47 4.92 -9.65
N LYS A 82 19.35 4.89 -10.66
CA LYS A 82 18.93 4.64 -12.05
C LYS A 82 18.30 3.26 -12.25
N SER A 83 18.68 2.25 -11.46
CA SER A 83 18.08 0.92 -11.47
C SER A 83 16.84 0.80 -10.57
N GLY A 84 16.45 1.89 -9.89
CA GLY A 84 15.28 1.99 -9.05
C GLY A 84 14.32 3.07 -9.56
N ILE A 85 13.88 3.94 -8.65
CA ILE A 85 12.91 5.01 -8.95
C ILE A 85 13.56 6.33 -9.39
N GLY A 86 14.89 6.38 -9.58
CA GLY A 86 15.62 7.63 -9.86
C GLY A 86 15.19 8.34 -11.14
N LEU A 87 14.70 7.60 -12.14
CA LEU A 87 14.21 8.14 -13.40
C LEU A 87 12.70 8.42 -13.43
N PHE A 88 11.97 8.10 -12.34
CA PHE A 88 10.53 8.32 -12.27
C PHE A 88 10.25 9.75 -11.85
N SER A 89 9.20 10.37 -12.38
CA SER A 89 8.63 11.59 -11.81
C SER A 89 7.99 11.30 -10.45
N ASP A 90 7.79 12.32 -9.62
CA ASP A 90 7.11 12.15 -8.32
C ASP A 90 5.68 11.66 -8.51
N GLN A 91 5.00 12.07 -9.58
CA GLN A 91 3.68 11.56 -9.94
C GLN A 91 3.72 10.06 -10.28
N GLN A 92 4.71 9.60 -11.03
CA GLN A 92 4.87 8.18 -11.35
C GLN A 92 5.15 7.34 -10.10
N ILE A 93 5.90 7.88 -9.13
CA ILE A 93 6.14 7.22 -7.85
C ILE A 93 4.84 7.11 -7.06
N GLU A 94 4.07 8.20 -6.95
CA GLU A 94 2.78 8.19 -6.25
C GLU A 94 1.82 7.19 -6.88
N GLN A 95 1.68 7.21 -8.20
CA GLN A 95 0.86 6.24 -8.93
C GLN A 95 1.32 4.79 -8.71
N SER A 96 2.63 4.57 -8.62
CA SER A 96 3.19 3.25 -8.31
C SER A 96 2.89 2.80 -6.90
N ILE A 97 2.98 3.70 -5.90
CA ILE A 97 2.60 3.43 -4.50
C ILE A 97 1.14 3.03 -4.44
N ARG A 98 0.26 3.76 -5.12
CA ARG A 98 -1.19 3.49 -5.18
C ARG A 98 -1.55 2.26 -6.04
N GLY A 99 -0.60 1.66 -6.76
CA GLY A 99 -0.84 0.54 -7.65
C GLY A 99 -1.63 0.88 -8.92
N ILE A 100 -1.79 2.17 -9.25
CA ILE A 100 -2.57 2.66 -10.40
C ILE A 100 -1.72 3.02 -11.62
N TRP A 101 -0.39 3.07 -11.48
CA TRP A 101 0.49 3.39 -12.60
C TRP A 101 0.62 2.20 -13.54
N LYS A 102 0.30 2.44 -14.81
CA LYS A 102 0.44 1.49 -15.92
C LYS A 102 1.58 1.96 -16.80
N ASP A 103 2.65 1.18 -16.93
CA ASP A 103 3.60 1.38 -18.01
C ASP A 103 3.10 0.70 -19.29
N ALA A 104 3.65 1.12 -20.44
CA ALA A 104 3.26 0.56 -21.73
C ALA A 104 3.52 -0.97 -21.86
N ALA A 105 4.37 -1.53 -21.01
CA ALA A 105 4.70 -2.95 -20.97
C ALA A 105 3.86 -3.73 -19.95
N ASP A 106 3.14 -3.04 -19.06
CA ASP A 106 2.28 -3.53 -17.97
C ASP A 106 2.80 -4.82 -17.30
N LYS A 107 4.03 -4.75 -16.81
CA LYS A 107 4.72 -5.89 -16.19
C LYS A 107 4.34 -6.08 -14.72
N ARG A 108 3.47 -5.21 -14.18
CA ARG A 108 3.08 -5.18 -12.77
C ARG A 108 1.67 -5.70 -12.57
N SER A 109 1.48 -6.43 -11.48
CA SER A 109 0.15 -6.84 -11.07
C SER A 109 -0.59 -5.66 -10.43
N PRO A 110 -1.79 -5.33 -10.91
CA PRO A 110 -2.59 -4.26 -10.31
C PRO A 110 -3.02 -4.57 -8.86
N THR A 111 -2.85 -5.81 -8.41
CA THR A 111 -3.32 -6.25 -7.09
C THR A 111 -2.24 -6.27 -6.02
N ILE A 112 -0.96 -6.11 -6.39
CA ILE A 112 0.13 -6.25 -5.41
C ILE A 112 0.13 -5.13 -4.35
N HIS A 113 -0.35 -3.94 -4.73
CA HIS A 113 -0.53 -2.79 -3.84
C HIS A 113 -2.00 -2.55 -3.45
N ARG A 114 -2.89 -3.55 -3.64
CA ARG A 114 -4.32 -3.40 -3.28
C ARG A 114 -4.46 -2.91 -1.83
N GLY A 115 -5.27 -1.86 -1.64
CA GLY A 115 -5.44 -1.11 -0.40
C GLY A 115 -4.74 0.24 -0.43
N HIS A 116 -3.51 0.33 -0.94
CA HIS A 116 -2.77 1.59 -1.03
C HIS A 116 -3.37 2.59 -2.03
N GLU A 117 -4.26 2.17 -2.93
CA GLU A 117 -4.98 3.09 -3.82
C GLU A 117 -5.72 4.18 -3.07
N TRP A 118 -6.15 3.90 -1.82
CA TRP A 118 -6.85 4.83 -0.94
C TRP A 118 -5.96 5.46 0.15
N LEU A 119 -4.63 5.38 0.02
CA LEU A 119 -3.76 6.19 0.88
C LEU A 119 -4.14 7.66 0.74
N SER A 120 -4.16 8.40 1.85
CA SER A 120 -4.35 9.85 1.79
C SER A 120 -3.27 10.48 0.91
N SER A 121 -3.60 11.61 0.29
CA SER A 121 -2.65 12.28 -0.59
C SER A 121 -1.41 12.73 0.17
N SER A 122 -1.56 13.17 1.42
CA SER A 122 -0.44 13.57 2.27
C SER A 122 0.47 12.38 2.62
N ASP A 123 -0.08 11.21 2.95
CA ASP A 123 0.71 10.02 3.27
C ASP A 123 1.43 9.45 2.02
N ALA A 124 0.78 9.45 0.86
CA ALA A 124 1.43 9.06 -0.40
C ALA A 124 2.60 9.99 -0.76
N LEU A 125 2.41 11.31 -0.58
CA LEU A 125 3.47 12.31 -0.73
C LEU A 125 4.61 12.13 0.27
N ALA A 126 4.29 11.85 1.51
CA ALA A 126 5.29 11.61 2.55
C ALA A 126 6.13 10.37 2.24
N ILE A 127 5.51 9.27 1.81
CA ILE A 127 6.22 8.07 1.35
C ILE A 127 7.15 8.41 0.18
N ASN A 128 6.67 9.13 -0.84
CA ASN A 128 7.50 9.57 -1.97
C ASN A 128 8.71 10.39 -1.49
N ALA A 129 8.47 11.41 -0.66
CA ALA A 129 9.52 12.28 -0.12
C ALA A 129 10.59 11.46 0.62
N TYR A 130 10.17 10.50 1.44
CA TYR A 130 11.11 9.61 2.13
C TYR A 130 11.89 8.72 1.15
N LEU A 131 11.24 8.08 0.17
CA LEU A 131 11.92 7.24 -0.82
C LEU A 131 12.97 8.04 -1.60
N ARG A 132 12.67 9.31 -1.94
CA ARG A 132 13.62 10.22 -2.60
C ARG A 132 14.80 10.63 -1.71
N SER A 133 14.63 10.60 -0.39
CA SER A 133 15.69 10.94 0.56
C SER A 133 16.68 9.79 0.84
N LEU A 134 16.38 8.58 0.37
CA LEU A 134 17.22 7.42 0.59
C LEU A 134 18.53 7.50 -0.19
N THR A 135 19.57 6.84 0.32
CA THR A 135 20.81 6.64 -0.42
C THR A 135 20.53 5.81 -1.68
N PRO A 136 20.91 6.28 -2.87
CA PRO A 136 20.78 5.51 -4.10
C PRO A 136 21.60 4.22 -4.05
N ILE A 137 20.99 3.08 -4.37
CA ILE A 137 21.65 1.78 -4.46
C ILE A 137 21.45 1.25 -5.87
N ASN A 138 22.54 1.05 -6.60
CA ASN A 138 22.47 0.49 -7.95
C ASN A 138 22.36 -1.03 -7.86
N HIS A 139 21.12 -1.54 -7.91
CA HIS A 139 20.81 -2.96 -7.91
C HIS A 139 19.77 -3.26 -8.98
N VAL A 140 20.19 -3.97 -10.02
CA VAL A 140 19.31 -4.39 -11.13
C VAL A 140 18.57 -5.66 -10.71
N VAL A 141 17.26 -5.56 -10.63
CA VAL A 141 16.38 -6.69 -10.31
C VAL A 141 15.95 -7.37 -11.61
N LYS A 142 15.82 -8.71 -11.56
CA LYS A 142 15.41 -9.50 -12.72
C LYS A 142 13.97 -9.16 -13.13
N GLU A 143 13.81 -8.69 -14.35
CA GLU A 143 12.49 -8.44 -14.92
C GLU A 143 11.74 -9.73 -15.22
N ARG A 144 10.48 -9.78 -14.80
CA ARG A 144 9.57 -10.86 -15.16
C ARG A 144 9.02 -10.63 -16.57
N ARG A 145 8.98 -11.69 -17.37
CA ARG A 145 8.28 -11.71 -18.65
C ARG A 145 6.94 -12.40 -18.47
N ILE A 146 5.85 -11.67 -18.72
CA ILE A 146 4.48 -12.20 -18.67
C ILE A 146 4.10 -12.61 -20.10
N GLY A 147 3.75 -13.88 -20.27
CA GLY A 147 3.31 -14.41 -21.57
C GLY A 147 1.99 -13.76 -22.03
N PHE A 148 1.76 -13.72 -23.33
CA PHE A 148 0.58 -13.09 -23.93
C PHE A 148 -0.76 -13.63 -23.35
N ALA A 149 -0.90 -14.95 -23.24
CA ALA A 149 -2.11 -15.57 -22.70
C ALA A 149 -2.37 -15.11 -21.25
N SER A 150 -1.36 -15.19 -20.38
CA SER A 150 -1.48 -14.76 -18.97
C SER A 150 -1.79 -13.28 -18.85
N ARG A 151 -1.17 -12.43 -19.69
CA ARG A 151 -1.43 -10.99 -19.68
C ARG A 151 -2.88 -10.65 -20.01
N ASN A 152 -3.50 -11.39 -20.93
CA ASN A 152 -4.82 -11.10 -21.43
C ASN A 152 -5.97 -11.87 -20.73
N SER A 153 -5.64 -12.92 -19.96
CA SER A 153 -6.66 -13.72 -19.25
C SER A 153 -6.62 -13.53 -17.73
N THR A 154 -5.43 -13.38 -17.16
CA THR A 154 -5.27 -13.22 -15.70
C THR A 154 -5.70 -11.83 -15.28
N GLY A 155 -6.62 -11.73 -14.35
CA GLY A 155 -7.12 -10.47 -13.84
C GLY A 155 -8.29 -9.87 -14.63
N LEU A 156 -8.82 -10.55 -15.67
CA LEU A 156 -10.03 -10.12 -16.37
C LEU A 156 -11.22 -9.85 -15.43
N PHE A 157 -11.28 -10.56 -14.30
CA PHE A 157 -12.32 -10.41 -13.27
C PHE A 157 -11.80 -9.68 -12.02
N SER A 158 -10.57 -9.21 -12.03
CA SER A 158 -9.96 -8.48 -10.92
C SER A 158 -10.02 -6.98 -11.22
N ALA A 159 -11.12 -6.35 -10.83
CA ALA A 159 -11.23 -4.89 -10.91
C ALA A 159 -10.19 -4.26 -9.97
N ALA A 160 -9.16 -3.64 -10.53
CA ALA A 160 -8.32 -2.72 -9.77
C ALA A 160 -9.13 -1.45 -9.52
N ALA A 161 -9.32 -1.09 -8.26
CA ALA A 161 -9.90 0.21 -7.94
C ALA A 161 -8.96 1.29 -8.47
N THR A 162 -9.45 2.12 -9.37
CA THR A 162 -8.71 3.30 -9.84
C THR A 162 -9.19 4.48 -9.02
N VAL A 163 -8.34 4.96 -8.11
CA VAL A 163 -8.60 6.18 -7.36
C VAL A 163 -7.94 7.34 -8.09
N THR A 164 -8.75 8.26 -8.61
CA THR A 164 -8.28 9.48 -9.27
C THR A 164 -8.55 10.69 -8.39
N GLY A 165 -7.61 11.62 -8.36
CA GLY A 165 -7.73 12.86 -7.61
C GLY A 165 -7.25 12.77 -6.15
N HIS A 166 -7.67 13.74 -5.36
CA HIS A 166 -7.25 13.91 -3.97
C HIS A 166 -7.98 12.94 -3.04
N VAL A 167 -7.22 12.21 -2.22
CA VAL A 167 -7.75 11.43 -1.09
C VAL A 167 -7.48 12.22 0.19
N ALA A 168 -8.56 12.60 0.89
CA ALA A 168 -8.47 13.39 2.11
C ALA A 168 -7.79 12.61 3.25
N ASP A 169 -7.17 13.35 4.16
CA ASP A 169 -6.64 12.79 5.39
C ASP A 169 -7.76 12.36 6.33
N THR A 170 -7.51 11.28 7.06
CA THR A 170 -8.39 10.85 8.15
C THR A 170 -7.88 11.45 9.46
N ASN A 171 -8.78 12.11 10.20
CA ASN A 171 -8.43 12.73 11.47
C ASN A 171 -8.01 11.65 12.51
N PRO A 172 -6.79 11.70 13.07
CA PRO A 172 -6.32 10.73 14.08
C PRO A 172 -7.14 10.74 15.40
N HIS A 173 -7.86 11.83 15.67
CA HIS A 173 -8.73 11.90 16.85
C HIS A 173 -10.01 11.07 16.67
N ASP A 174 -10.45 10.83 15.44
CA ASP A 174 -11.59 9.98 15.12
C ASP A 174 -11.14 8.52 15.06
N LYS A 175 -10.98 7.88 16.21
CA LYS A 175 -10.25 6.61 16.37
C LYS A 175 -10.76 5.48 15.46
N ILE A 176 -12.08 5.28 15.31
CA ILE A 176 -12.60 4.21 14.45
C ILE A 176 -12.36 4.48 12.95
N PRO A 177 -12.72 5.64 12.39
CA PRO A 177 -12.34 5.98 11.00
C PRO A 177 -10.84 5.94 10.75
N TYR A 178 -10.03 6.45 11.68
CA TYR A 178 -8.57 6.39 11.56
C TYR A 178 -8.05 4.96 11.61
N GLY A 179 -8.55 4.13 12.52
CA GLY A 179 -8.23 2.70 12.58
C GLY A 179 -8.61 1.96 11.30
N LYS A 180 -9.79 2.28 10.71
CA LYS A 180 -10.20 1.76 9.40
C LYS A 180 -9.19 2.14 8.30
N TYR A 181 -8.76 3.40 8.28
CA TYR A 181 -7.74 3.87 7.35
C TYR A 181 -6.42 3.10 7.51
N LEU A 182 -5.93 2.97 8.74
CA LEU A 182 -4.68 2.25 9.03
C LEU A 182 -4.77 0.76 8.64
N VAL A 183 -5.84 0.07 9.01
CA VAL A 183 -6.03 -1.36 8.72
C VAL A 183 -6.17 -1.63 7.22
N ASN A 184 -6.93 -0.79 6.50
CA ASN A 184 -7.26 -1.05 5.10
C ASN A 184 -6.26 -0.49 4.12
N HIS A 185 -5.71 0.71 4.41
CA HIS A 185 -5.00 1.49 3.41
C HIS A 185 -3.52 1.70 3.74
N VAL A 186 -3.13 1.66 5.01
CA VAL A 186 -1.72 1.74 5.41
C VAL A 186 -1.12 0.34 5.59
N ALA A 187 -1.62 -0.43 6.56
CA ALA A 187 -1.12 -1.79 6.85
C ALA A 187 -1.68 -2.85 5.89
N ARG A 188 -2.79 -2.58 5.22
CA ARG A 188 -3.45 -3.46 4.25
C ARG A 188 -3.68 -4.87 4.78
N CYS A 189 -4.18 -4.99 6.03
CA CYS A 189 -4.38 -6.28 6.68
C CYS A 189 -5.24 -7.23 5.84
N GLY A 190 -6.26 -6.68 5.15
CA GLY A 190 -7.12 -7.44 4.24
C GLY A 190 -6.39 -8.08 3.08
N SER A 191 -5.22 -7.58 2.65
CA SER A 191 -4.47 -8.17 1.54
C SER A 191 -4.04 -9.62 1.82
N CYS A 192 -3.82 -9.95 3.10
CA CYS A 192 -3.46 -11.28 3.57
C CYS A 192 -4.61 -11.95 4.32
N HIS A 193 -5.38 -11.21 5.11
CA HIS A 193 -6.38 -11.76 6.02
C HIS A 193 -7.81 -11.81 5.46
N THR A 194 -8.00 -11.48 4.19
CA THR A 194 -9.29 -11.60 3.49
C THR A 194 -9.19 -12.67 2.41
N THR A 195 -10.08 -13.65 2.44
CA THR A 195 -10.23 -14.60 1.32
C THR A 195 -11.07 -13.93 0.24
N GLU A 196 -10.51 -13.82 -0.96
CA GLU A 196 -11.19 -13.19 -2.10
C GLU A 196 -12.43 -13.99 -2.50
N ALA A 197 -13.44 -13.29 -3.01
CA ALA A 197 -14.63 -13.92 -3.57
C ALA A 197 -14.25 -14.84 -4.73
N SER A 198 -14.94 -15.95 -4.84
CA SER A 198 -14.87 -16.86 -5.98
C SER A 198 -16.29 -17.07 -6.55
N VAL A 199 -16.40 -17.81 -7.67
CA VAL A 199 -17.69 -18.18 -8.24
C VAL A 199 -18.58 -18.94 -7.24
N PHE A 200 -17.95 -19.59 -6.24
CA PHE A 200 -18.62 -20.43 -5.25
C PHE A 200 -18.65 -19.85 -3.83
N SER A 201 -18.04 -18.69 -3.60
CA SER A 201 -17.96 -18.09 -2.26
C SER A 201 -17.90 -16.57 -2.31
N SER A 202 -18.58 -15.92 -1.37
CA SER A 202 -18.46 -14.47 -1.14
C SER A 202 -17.12 -14.12 -0.49
N GLU A 203 -16.71 -12.87 -0.67
CA GLU A 203 -15.58 -12.30 0.07
C GLU A 203 -15.85 -12.35 1.58
N ARG A 204 -14.85 -12.76 2.33
CA ARG A 204 -14.91 -12.80 3.79
C ARG A 204 -13.85 -11.90 4.37
N TYR A 205 -14.22 -10.62 4.52
CA TYR A 205 -13.33 -9.56 4.98
C TYR A 205 -12.75 -9.87 6.36
N LEU A 206 -11.41 -9.87 6.45
CA LEU A 206 -10.59 -10.16 7.63
C LEU A 206 -10.88 -11.51 8.32
N ALA A 207 -11.61 -12.43 7.68
CA ALA A 207 -11.94 -13.75 8.23
C ALA A 207 -10.85 -14.80 7.97
N GLY A 208 -9.68 -14.40 7.47
CA GLY A 208 -8.53 -15.30 7.25
C GLY A 208 -8.70 -16.26 6.09
N GLY A 209 -7.96 -17.36 6.13
CA GLY A 209 -8.04 -18.46 5.17
C GLY A 209 -7.20 -18.30 3.90
N LYS A 210 -6.64 -17.11 3.64
CA LYS A 210 -5.78 -16.88 2.46
C LYS A 210 -4.43 -17.57 2.63
N ILE A 211 -3.96 -18.24 1.58
CA ILE A 211 -2.64 -18.88 1.55
C ILE A 211 -1.59 -17.85 1.16
N ILE A 212 -0.66 -17.59 2.07
CA ILE A 212 0.50 -16.74 1.88
C ILE A 212 1.70 -17.61 1.51
N ARG A 213 2.28 -17.37 0.36
CA ARG A 213 3.48 -18.08 -0.10
C ARG A 213 4.73 -17.26 0.17
N VAL A 214 5.70 -17.88 0.83
CA VAL A 214 7.00 -17.29 1.12
C VAL A 214 8.06 -18.32 0.76
N ASN A 215 8.83 -18.09 -0.27
CA ASN A 215 9.76 -19.07 -0.84
C ASN A 215 9.04 -20.40 -1.14
N THR A 216 9.48 -21.50 -0.51
CA THR A 216 8.88 -22.83 -0.65
C THR A 216 7.80 -23.14 0.40
N GLN A 217 7.59 -22.25 1.36
CA GLN A 217 6.64 -22.44 2.46
C GLN A 217 5.29 -21.79 2.16
N GLN A 218 4.24 -22.36 2.76
CA GLN A 218 2.89 -21.84 2.70
C GLN A 218 2.37 -21.61 4.12
N TYR A 219 1.74 -20.48 4.33
CA TYR A 219 1.12 -20.09 5.59
C TYR A 219 -0.35 -19.76 5.33
N VAL A 220 -1.23 -20.21 6.22
CA VAL A 220 -2.64 -19.80 6.17
C VAL A 220 -2.80 -18.59 7.07
N ALA A 221 -3.25 -17.49 6.52
CA ALA A 221 -3.51 -16.28 7.31
C ALA A 221 -4.66 -16.53 8.30
N PRO A 222 -4.48 -16.28 9.60
CA PRO A 222 -5.55 -16.46 10.59
C PRO A 222 -6.63 -15.38 10.43
N PRO A 223 -7.85 -15.61 10.93
CA PRO A 223 -8.86 -14.57 11.02
C PRO A 223 -8.42 -13.47 12.01
N LEU A 224 -8.75 -12.22 11.69
CA LEU A 224 -8.60 -11.10 12.61
C LEU A 224 -9.90 -10.75 13.31
N VAL A 225 -11.03 -11.13 12.73
CA VAL A 225 -12.39 -10.90 13.25
C VAL A 225 -13.26 -12.17 13.10
N GLY A 226 -14.35 -12.26 13.83
CA GLY A 226 -15.43 -13.25 13.60
C GLY A 226 -15.37 -14.51 14.45
N THR A 227 -14.39 -14.69 15.35
CA THR A 227 -14.33 -15.82 16.32
C THR A 227 -13.87 -15.35 17.69
N ALA A 228 -14.12 -16.16 18.73
CA ALA A 228 -13.78 -15.82 20.12
C ALA A 228 -12.27 -15.70 20.41
N GLN A 229 -11.40 -16.10 19.48
CA GLN A 229 -9.94 -16.07 19.67
C GLN A 229 -9.23 -15.17 18.65
N THR A 230 -9.98 -14.28 18.00
CA THR A 230 -9.43 -13.36 16.99
C THR A 230 -8.93 -12.07 17.63
N MET A 231 -8.13 -11.33 16.89
CA MET A 231 -7.49 -10.10 17.37
C MET A 231 -8.49 -9.07 17.93
N ASN A 232 -9.70 -8.99 17.37
CA ASN A 232 -10.74 -8.09 17.85
C ASN A 232 -11.25 -8.42 19.28
N THR A 233 -11.00 -9.63 19.77
CA THR A 233 -11.39 -10.06 21.13
C THR A 233 -10.23 -10.02 22.14
N TRP A 234 -8.99 -9.79 21.69
CA TRP A 234 -7.84 -9.72 22.58
C TRP A 234 -7.92 -8.50 23.50
N SER A 235 -7.33 -8.61 24.68
CA SER A 235 -7.16 -7.46 25.57
C SER A 235 -6.25 -6.40 24.92
N GLU A 236 -6.41 -5.15 25.32
CA GLU A 236 -5.56 -4.07 24.80
C GLU A 236 -4.07 -4.31 25.06
N PRO A 237 -3.62 -4.73 26.26
CA PRO A 237 -2.22 -5.10 26.47
C PRO A 237 -1.72 -6.19 25.54
N ALA A 238 -2.55 -7.20 25.23
CA ALA A 238 -2.15 -8.28 24.33
C ALA A 238 -2.01 -7.79 22.87
N ILE A 239 -2.84 -6.86 22.43
CA ILE A 239 -2.72 -6.24 21.11
C ILE A 239 -1.45 -5.40 21.04
N ILE A 240 -1.17 -4.58 22.06
CA ILE A 240 0.07 -3.80 22.14
C ILE A 240 1.30 -4.73 22.11
N GLU A 241 1.29 -5.79 22.90
CA GLU A 241 2.37 -6.80 22.93
C GLU A 241 2.57 -7.43 21.54
N PHE A 242 1.48 -7.77 20.83
CA PHE A 242 1.54 -8.28 19.47
C PHE A 242 2.22 -7.27 18.52
N PHE A 243 1.82 -6.01 18.54
CA PHE A 243 2.43 -5.01 17.65
C PHE A 243 3.89 -4.73 18.03
N LYS A 244 4.24 -4.68 19.30
CA LYS A 244 5.61 -4.36 19.77
C LYS A 244 6.56 -5.55 19.69
N ALA A 245 6.09 -6.75 19.99
CA ALA A 245 6.94 -7.94 20.10
C ALA A 245 6.61 -9.07 19.11
N GLY A 246 5.50 -9.00 18.42
CA GLY A 246 5.03 -10.08 17.54
C GLY A 246 4.53 -11.31 18.31
N LYS A 247 4.17 -11.14 19.59
CA LYS A 247 3.75 -12.23 20.47
C LYS A 247 2.23 -12.25 20.62
N ARG A 248 1.64 -13.41 20.44
CA ARG A 248 0.20 -13.65 20.60
C ARG A 248 -0.16 -13.92 22.07
N PRO A 249 -1.46 -13.77 22.45
CA PRO A 249 -1.91 -14.09 23.82
C PRO A 249 -1.64 -15.51 24.26
N ASP A 250 -1.59 -16.47 23.33
CA ASP A 250 -1.25 -17.87 23.58
C ASP A 250 0.27 -18.11 23.76
N GLY A 251 1.07 -17.04 23.75
CA GLY A 251 2.54 -17.08 23.88
C GLY A 251 3.28 -17.39 22.57
N MET A 252 2.58 -17.72 21.48
CA MET A 252 3.24 -18.05 20.22
C MET A 252 3.83 -16.79 19.56
N GLN A 253 5.05 -16.94 19.04
CA GLN A 253 5.72 -15.93 18.25
C GLN A 253 5.28 -16.01 16.79
N VAL A 254 4.85 -14.89 16.22
CA VAL A 254 4.46 -14.82 14.81
C VAL A 254 5.70 -14.93 13.90
N LYS A 255 5.58 -15.68 12.83
CA LYS A 255 6.63 -15.82 11.81
C LYS A 255 6.78 -14.51 11.02
N SER A 256 7.89 -13.82 11.21
CA SER A 256 8.17 -12.53 10.58
C SER A 256 8.31 -12.62 9.04
N GLU A 257 8.50 -13.80 8.50
CA GLU A 257 8.53 -14.06 7.05
C GLU A 257 7.13 -14.00 6.43
N ALA A 258 6.10 -14.39 7.20
CA ALA A 258 4.71 -14.44 6.72
C ALA A 258 3.90 -13.19 7.06
N CYS A 259 4.22 -12.52 8.17
CA CYS A 259 3.56 -11.30 8.61
C CYS A 259 4.62 -10.26 9.01
N PRO A 260 4.50 -9.00 8.57
CA PRO A 260 5.54 -7.96 8.80
C PRO A 260 5.53 -7.39 10.22
N VAL A 261 5.39 -8.25 11.24
CA VAL A 261 5.31 -7.83 12.66
C VAL A 261 6.53 -7.06 13.14
N THR A 262 7.71 -7.30 12.55
CA THR A 262 8.93 -6.56 12.88
C THR A 262 8.85 -5.09 12.48
N PHE A 263 8.08 -4.77 11.44
CA PHE A 263 7.79 -3.40 11.01
C PHE A 263 6.75 -2.75 11.92
N TYR A 264 5.74 -3.48 12.33
CA TYR A 264 4.64 -2.96 13.15
C TYR A 264 5.08 -2.41 14.51
N ARG A 265 6.28 -2.75 14.99
CA ARG A 265 6.90 -2.16 16.20
C ARG A 265 7.02 -0.64 16.15
N GLN A 266 7.06 -0.06 14.95
CA GLN A 266 7.13 1.38 14.74
C GLN A 266 5.78 2.07 14.91
N ALA A 267 4.66 1.33 14.91
CA ALA A 267 3.35 1.91 15.13
C ALA A 267 3.29 2.56 16.51
N SER A 268 2.71 3.76 16.58
CA SER A 268 2.45 4.41 17.87
C SER A 268 1.33 3.71 18.63
N ASP A 269 1.27 3.89 19.93
CA ASP A 269 0.20 3.31 20.75
C ASP A 269 -1.18 3.88 20.34
N GLU A 270 -1.22 5.14 19.87
CA GLU A 270 -2.43 5.73 19.29
C GLU A 270 -2.90 5.02 18.02
N GLU A 271 -1.97 4.71 17.11
CA GLU A 271 -2.27 3.95 15.88
C GLU A 271 -2.77 2.55 16.23
N VAL A 272 -2.10 1.86 17.15
CA VAL A 272 -2.51 0.52 17.61
C VAL A 272 -3.89 0.56 18.25
N THR A 273 -4.16 1.54 19.13
CA THR A 273 -5.49 1.73 19.77
C THR A 273 -6.57 2.00 18.72
N ALA A 274 -6.31 2.85 17.74
CA ALA A 274 -7.27 3.14 16.68
C ALA A 274 -7.58 1.87 15.85
N MET A 275 -6.57 1.11 15.47
CA MET A 275 -6.74 -0.16 14.74
C MET A 275 -7.55 -1.16 15.57
N MET A 276 -7.27 -1.29 16.87
CA MET A 276 -8.02 -2.14 17.79
C MET A 276 -9.50 -1.75 17.85
N LEU A 277 -9.80 -0.47 18.02
CA LEU A 277 -11.18 0.02 18.10
C LEU A 277 -11.94 -0.26 16.80
N TYR A 278 -11.30 -0.07 15.65
CA TYR A 278 -11.89 -0.43 14.37
C TYR A 278 -12.15 -1.93 14.26
N LEU A 279 -11.19 -2.80 14.56
CA LEU A 279 -11.38 -4.25 14.50
C LEU A 279 -12.52 -4.72 15.42
N ARG A 280 -12.67 -4.13 16.60
CA ARG A 280 -13.78 -4.40 17.52
C ARG A 280 -15.14 -3.93 16.97
N SER A 281 -15.16 -2.87 16.17
CA SER A 281 -16.40 -2.39 15.54
C SER A 281 -16.92 -3.31 14.42
N LEU A 282 -16.14 -4.30 14.00
CA LEU A 282 -16.49 -5.28 12.98
C LEU A 282 -17.11 -6.58 13.56
N SER A 283 -17.29 -6.66 14.87
CA SER A 283 -17.85 -7.83 15.59
C SER A 283 -19.37 -7.81 15.62
#